data_0f1726d1b60ee8f1462aa1fc3b77ed8b
#
_entry.id   0f1726d1b60ee8f1462aa1fc3b77ed8b
#
_cell.length_a   1.000
_cell.length_b   1.000
_cell.length_c   1.000
_cell.angle_alpha   90.00
_cell.angle_beta   90.00
_cell.angle_gamma   90.00
#
_symmetry.space_group_name_H-M   'P 1'
#
loop_
_entity.id
_entity.type
_entity.pdbx_description
1 polymer ?
#
loop_
_entity_poly.entity_id
_entity_poly.type
_entity_poly.pdbx_seq_one_letter_code
_entity_poly.pdbx_strand_id
1 'polypeptide(L)'
;MFMVAVFSSAVYAQNDSNPWGITVGTNAVDLYQTGSFAEEDLSISPNFSYLEISRYIGSGFSVNLAGTINNIDRISGEDDLYYVIDLGTSLSSREVIDLGNFEPTLRAGLGYAGGLSGISPDTKDFFAVYAGAGINYWFNDALALSVKTSYKMYTKELDGLISNDAGGRHHFQHLAGLTFAFGDGDRDRDGVKDSVDECPEVPGLESLNGCPDDDGDGIKNSDDDCPMTAG
;
A
#
# COMPACT_ATOMS: atom_id res chain seq x y z
N MET A 1 -33.45 10.19 -26.96
CA MET A 1 -32.48 9.22 -26.39
C MET A 1 -31.18 10.01 -26.14
N PHE A 2 -31.05 10.57 -24.92
CA PHE A 2 -29.87 11.35 -24.55
C PHE A 2 -28.77 10.36 -24.13
N MET A 3 -27.73 10.31 -24.93
CA MET A 3 -26.50 9.56 -24.61
C MET A 3 -25.70 10.41 -23.60
N VAL A 4 -25.81 10.09 -22.34
CA VAL A 4 -24.94 10.65 -21.31
C VAL A 4 -23.57 10.01 -21.54
N ALA A 5 -22.67 10.77 -22.17
CA ALA A 5 -21.25 10.43 -22.18
C ALA A 5 -20.75 10.57 -20.72
N VAL A 6 -20.64 9.46 -20.01
CA VAL A 6 -19.89 9.38 -18.77
C VAL A 6 -18.42 9.53 -19.17
N PHE A 7 -17.89 10.75 -19.05
CA PHE A 7 -16.45 10.92 -18.99
C PHE A 7 -15.98 10.25 -17.70
N SER A 8 -15.52 9.01 -17.79
CA SER A 8 -14.72 8.43 -16.73
C SER A 8 -13.39 9.18 -16.76
N SER A 9 -13.29 10.24 -15.97
CA SER A 9 -11.97 10.71 -15.54
C SER A 9 -11.34 9.53 -14.80
N ALA A 10 -10.27 8.98 -15.34
CA ALA A 10 -9.52 7.93 -14.67
C ALA A 10 -9.09 8.50 -13.32
N VAL A 11 -9.71 7.99 -12.25
CA VAL A 11 -9.31 8.32 -10.88
C VAL A 11 -7.98 7.62 -10.66
N TYR A 12 -6.91 8.38 -10.58
CA TYR A 12 -5.57 7.85 -10.44
C TYR A 12 -5.31 7.49 -8.98
N ALA A 13 -5.01 6.21 -8.75
CA ALA A 13 -4.43 5.69 -7.51
C ALA A 13 -3.07 6.33 -7.25
N GLN A 14 -2.41 5.89 -6.18
CA GLN A 14 -0.99 6.14 -5.98
C GLN A 14 -0.22 5.67 -7.23
N ASN A 15 0.53 6.58 -7.86
CA ASN A 15 1.20 6.39 -9.15
C ASN A 15 2.49 7.24 -9.21
N ASP A 16 3.11 7.36 -10.39
CA ASP A 16 4.32 8.17 -10.56
C ASP A 16 4.08 9.67 -10.23
N SER A 17 2.90 10.23 -10.50
CA SER A 17 2.57 11.64 -10.17
C SER A 17 2.24 11.85 -8.68
N ASN A 18 1.62 10.86 -8.03
CA ASN A 18 1.33 10.87 -6.59
C ASN A 18 1.99 9.67 -5.90
N PRO A 19 3.33 9.64 -5.81
CA PRO A 19 4.04 8.43 -5.40
C PRO A 19 3.91 8.10 -3.91
N TRP A 20 3.55 9.03 -3.07
CA TRP A 20 3.41 8.83 -1.65
C TRP A 20 1.97 8.56 -1.24
N GLY A 21 1.78 7.69 -0.24
CA GLY A 21 0.51 7.43 0.39
C GLY A 21 0.63 7.39 1.91
N ILE A 22 -0.37 7.92 2.60
CA ILE A 22 -0.56 7.72 4.04
C ILE A 22 -1.94 7.12 4.25
N THR A 23 -1.99 5.96 4.93
CA THR A 23 -3.25 5.34 5.37
C THR A 23 -3.37 5.45 6.87
N VAL A 24 -4.49 5.99 7.35
CA VAL A 24 -4.84 6.06 8.76
C VAL A 24 -6.15 5.33 8.98
N GLY A 25 -6.21 4.47 9.98
CA GLY A 25 -7.40 3.67 10.18
C GLY A 25 -7.43 2.89 11.48
N THR A 26 -8.28 1.91 11.49
CA THR A 26 -8.47 0.95 12.58
C THR A 26 -8.03 -0.44 12.15
N ASN A 27 -7.80 -1.32 13.12
CA ASN A 27 -7.48 -2.70 12.87
C ASN A 27 -8.32 -3.65 13.73
N ALA A 28 -8.45 -4.88 13.23
CA ALA A 28 -8.98 -6.01 13.96
C ALA A 28 -8.01 -7.19 13.81
N VAL A 29 -7.76 -7.89 14.90
CA VAL A 29 -6.88 -9.06 14.96
C VAL A 29 -7.72 -10.27 15.32
N ASP A 30 -7.65 -11.30 14.49
CA ASP A 30 -8.30 -12.60 14.70
C ASP A 30 -7.21 -13.63 15.01
N LEU A 31 -7.09 -14.00 16.28
CA LEU A 31 -6.01 -14.85 16.78
C LEU A 31 -6.22 -16.35 16.55
N TYR A 32 -7.40 -16.75 16.07
CA TYR A 32 -7.73 -18.15 15.76
C TYR A 32 -7.35 -19.14 16.86
N GLN A 33 -7.62 -18.79 18.14
CA GLN A 33 -7.20 -19.56 19.29
C GLN A 33 -7.88 -20.93 19.42
N THR A 34 -9.08 -21.09 18.88
CA THR A 34 -9.93 -22.29 19.08
C THR A 34 -10.08 -23.16 17.83
N GLY A 35 -9.46 -22.77 16.70
CA GLY A 35 -9.59 -23.51 15.44
C GLY A 35 -10.97 -23.37 14.77
N SER A 36 -11.82 -22.48 15.24
CA SER A 36 -13.10 -22.10 14.63
C SER A 36 -13.24 -20.58 14.65
N PHE A 37 -13.91 -20.01 13.66
CA PHE A 37 -14.25 -18.58 13.62
C PHE A 37 -15.31 -18.30 14.69
N ALA A 38 -14.88 -18.03 15.92
CA ALA A 38 -15.75 -17.58 17.00
C ALA A 38 -15.64 -16.07 17.13
N GLU A 39 -16.76 -15.37 17.42
CA GLU A 39 -16.76 -13.92 17.65
C GLU A 39 -15.84 -13.51 18.81
N GLU A 40 -15.52 -14.43 19.71
CA GLU A 40 -14.68 -14.24 20.88
C GLU A 40 -13.17 -14.13 20.55
N ASP A 41 -12.75 -14.51 19.32
CA ASP A 41 -11.36 -14.48 18.90
C ASP A 41 -10.99 -13.17 18.17
N LEU A 42 -11.98 -12.32 17.85
CA LEU A 42 -11.80 -11.08 17.09
C LEU A 42 -11.66 -9.86 18.00
N SER A 43 -10.43 -9.36 18.13
CA SER A 43 -10.15 -8.12 18.87
C SER A 43 -10.16 -6.93 17.93
N ILE A 44 -11.15 -6.05 18.09
CA ILE A 44 -11.32 -4.84 17.28
C ILE A 44 -10.83 -3.63 18.07
N SER A 45 -9.88 -2.87 17.52
CA SER A 45 -9.49 -1.57 18.07
C SER A 45 -10.33 -0.47 17.40
N PRO A 46 -11.26 0.17 18.12
CA PRO A 46 -12.15 1.18 17.54
C PRO A 46 -11.47 2.54 17.30
N ASN A 47 -10.25 2.72 17.81
CA ASN A 47 -9.48 3.95 17.69
C ASN A 47 -8.61 3.96 16.43
N PHE A 48 -7.99 5.10 16.13
CA PHE A 48 -6.94 5.18 15.12
C PHE A 48 -5.72 4.37 15.59
N SER A 49 -5.66 3.13 15.21
CA SER A 49 -4.71 2.13 15.68
C SER A 49 -3.83 1.57 14.57
N TYR A 50 -3.96 2.11 13.36
CA TYR A 50 -3.19 1.78 12.18
C TYR A 50 -2.71 3.02 11.46
N LEU A 51 -1.42 3.06 11.16
CA LEU A 51 -0.77 4.04 10.31
C LEU A 51 0.12 3.31 9.31
N GLU A 52 -0.02 3.62 8.02
CA GLU A 52 0.87 3.13 6.96
C GLU A 52 1.37 4.31 6.14
N ILE A 53 2.66 4.30 5.83
CA ILE A 53 3.27 5.15 4.82
C ILE A 53 3.67 4.24 3.66
N SER A 54 3.29 4.61 2.45
CA SER A 54 3.61 3.88 1.23
C SER A 54 4.27 4.77 0.20
N ARG A 55 5.10 4.17 -0.64
CA ARG A 55 5.69 4.83 -1.79
C ARG A 55 5.57 3.95 -3.02
N TYR A 56 4.96 4.47 -4.06
CA TYR A 56 4.95 3.86 -5.38
C TYR A 56 6.36 3.85 -5.97
N ILE A 57 6.75 2.74 -6.58
CA ILE A 57 8.07 2.52 -7.16
C ILE A 57 8.03 2.08 -8.63
N GLY A 58 6.83 2.09 -9.24
CA GLY A 58 6.60 1.76 -10.64
C GLY A 58 5.96 0.39 -10.86
N SER A 59 5.38 0.20 -12.03
CA SER A 59 4.77 -1.07 -12.48
C SER A 59 3.75 -1.65 -11.48
N GLY A 60 2.93 -0.79 -10.88
CA GLY A 60 1.94 -1.17 -9.88
C GLY A 60 2.49 -1.51 -8.50
N PHE A 61 3.82 -1.49 -8.30
CA PHE A 61 4.42 -1.80 -7.01
C PHE A 61 4.55 -0.58 -6.10
N SER A 62 4.29 -0.80 -4.83
CA SER A 62 4.60 0.16 -3.75
C SER A 62 5.34 -0.54 -2.62
N VAL A 63 6.23 0.19 -1.95
CA VAL A 63 6.83 -0.20 -0.68
C VAL A 63 6.04 0.42 0.46
N ASN A 64 5.79 -0.34 1.53
CA ASN A 64 4.93 0.07 2.62
C ASN A 64 5.65 -0.13 3.97
N LEU A 65 5.56 0.87 4.84
CA LEU A 65 5.93 0.78 6.25
C LEU A 65 4.67 1.07 7.08
N ALA A 66 4.27 0.12 7.91
CA ALA A 66 3.06 0.27 8.71
C ALA A 66 3.31 0.01 10.19
N GLY A 67 2.58 0.73 11.03
CA GLY A 67 2.50 0.53 12.47
C GLY A 67 1.06 0.21 12.88
N THR A 68 0.91 -0.77 13.74
CA THR A 68 -0.38 -1.20 14.29
C THR A 68 -0.29 -1.33 15.80
N ILE A 69 -1.33 -0.89 16.49
CA ILE A 69 -1.50 -1.08 17.94
C ILE A 69 -2.92 -1.64 18.18
N ASN A 70 -3.04 -2.66 19.01
CA ASN A 70 -4.33 -3.21 19.43
C ASN A 70 -4.25 -3.70 20.89
N ASN A 71 -5.39 -3.77 21.56
CA ASN A 71 -5.54 -4.50 22.81
C ASN A 71 -6.22 -5.82 22.48
N ILE A 72 -5.59 -6.90 22.87
CA ILE A 72 -6.10 -8.26 22.63
C ILE A 72 -6.68 -8.79 23.93
N ASP A 73 -7.99 -9.03 23.92
CA ASP A 73 -8.70 -9.66 25.04
C ASP A 73 -8.27 -11.13 25.14
N ARG A 74 -7.85 -11.55 26.32
CA ARG A 74 -7.53 -12.95 26.59
C ARG A 74 -8.71 -13.69 27.17
N ILE A 75 -8.73 -15.00 26.92
CA ILE A 75 -9.64 -15.94 27.63
C ILE A 75 -9.45 -15.85 29.16
N SER A 76 -8.25 -15.41 29.64
CA SER A 76 -7.96 -15.18 31.06
C SER A 76 -8.55 -13.90 31.63
N GLY A 77 -9.12 -13.01 30.80
CA GLY A 77 -9.69 -11.74 31.21
C GLY A 77 -8.69 -10.61 31.46
N GLU A 78 -7.44 -10.79 31.06
CA GLU A 78 -6.42 -9.74 31.05
C GLU A 78 -6.17 -9.28 29.62
N ASP A 79 -6.12 -7.96 29.39
CA ASP A 79 -5.82 -7.39 28.09
C ASP A 79 -4.31 -7.29 27.88
N ASP A 80 -3.84 -7.73 26.72
CA ASP A 80 -2.44 -7.52 26.28
C ASP A 80 -2.35 -6.46 25.20
N LEU A 81 -1.40 -5.55 25.38
CA LEU A 81 -1.03 -4.63 24.32
C LEU A 81 -0.31 -5.41 23.20
N TYR A 82 -0.88 -5.40 22.02
CA TYR A 82 -0.29 -5.93 20.80
C TYR A 82 0.16 -4.76 19.91
N TYR A 83 1.41 -4.81 19.47
CA TYR A 83 1.92 -3.86 18.47
C TYR A 83 2.69 -4.57 17.37
N VAL A 84 2.63 -4.01 16.16
CA VAL A 84 3.36 -4.53 15.00
C VAL A 84 3.94 -3.38 14.20
N ILE A 85 5.15 -3.60 13.71
CA ILE A 85 5.76 -2.79 12.65
C ILE A 85 5.95 -3.70 11.44
N ASP A 86 5.32 -3.38 10.34
CA ASP A 86 5.35 -4.13 9.08
C ASP A 86 6.14 -3.36 8.03
N LEU A 87 7.07 -4.05 7.36
CA LEU A 87 7.73 -3.58 6.15
C LEU A 87 7.37 -4.55 5.01
N GLY A 88 6.83 -4.03 3.92
CA GLY A 88 6.39 -4.88 2.83
C GLY A 88 6.25 -4.18 1.50
N THR A 89 5.68 -4.90 0.57
CA THR A 89 5.31 -4.41 -0.74
C THR A 89 3.83 -4.66 -1.00
N SER A 90 3.24 -3.83 -1.85
CA SER A 90 1.93 -4.09 -2.44
C SER A 90 2.02 -3.98 -3.95
N LEU A 91 1.21 -4.80 -4.62
CA LEU A 91 1.03 -4.79 -6.07
C LEU A 91 -0.42 -4.38 -6.35
N SER A 92 -0.59 -3.27 -7.02
CA SER A 92 -1.89 -2.81 -7.53
C SER A 92 -2.27 -3.57 -8.81
N SER A 93 -3.53 -3.94 -8.94
CA SER A 93 -4.05 -4.59 -10.15
C SER A 93 -4.34 -3.61 -11.29
N ARG A 94 -4.29 -2.31 -11.07
CA ARG A 94 -4.73 -1.30 -12.04
C ARG A 94 -4.00 -1.34 -13.38
N GLU A 95 -2.73 -1.66 -13.39
CA GLU A 95 -1.95 -1.80 -14.63
C GLU A 95 -2.38 -3.01 -15.48
N VAL A 96 -3.10 -3.97 -14.87
CA VAL A 96 -3.54 -5.20 -15.53
C VAL A 96 -5.04 -5.19 -15.79
N ILE A 97 -5.82 -4.65 -14.85
CA ILE A 97 -7.28 -4.66 -14.90
C ILE A 97 -7.79 -3.30 -14.40
N ASP A 98 -8.42 -2.55 -15.28
CA ASP A 98 -9.12 -1.31 -14.91
C ASP A 98 -10.52 -1.64 -14.39
N LEU A 99 -10.74 -1.42 -13.10
CA LEU A 99 -12.04 -1.56 -12.42
C LEU A 99 -12.61 -0.19 -11.99
N GLY A 100 -12.23 0.87 -12.68
CA GLY A 100 -12.66 2.23 -12.38
C GLY A 100 -12.13 2.70 -11.02
N ASN A 101 -13.02 3.06 -10.09
CA ASN A 101 -12.63 3.55 -8.77
C ASN A 101 -12.11 2.46 -7.82
N PHE A 102 -12.29 1.18 -8.17
CA PHE A 102 -11.82 0.07 -7.37
C PHE A 102 -10.39 -0.33 -7.75
N GLU A 103 -9.56 -0.54 -6.74
CA GLU A 103 -8.17 -0.97 -6.88
C GLU A 103 -7.90 -2.16 -5.97
N PRO A 104 -8.04 -3.39 -6.46
CA PRO A 104 -7.55 -4.58 -5.78
C PRO A 104 -6.02 -4.55 -5.65
N THR A 105 -5.52 -4.99 -4.49
CA THR A 105 -4.09 -5.05 -4.19
C THR A 105 -3.71 -6.39 -3.59
N LEU A 106 -2.50 -6.87 -3.91
CA LEU A 106 -1.86 -7.97 -3.20
C LEU A 106 -0.73 -7.41 -2.34
N ARG A 107 -0.50 -8.01 -1.18
CA ARG A 107 0.47 -7.53 -0.19
C ARG A 107 1.31 -8.68 0.32
N ALA A 108 2.60 -8.41 0.57
CA ALA A 108 3.49 -9.34 1.25
C ALA A 108 4.62 -8.58 1.95
N GLY A 109 5.15 -9.15 3.02
CA GLY A 109 6.24 -8.49 3.75
C GLY A 109 6.66 -9.21 5.01
N LEU A 110 7.41 -8.47 5.81
CA LEU A 110 7.94 -8.88 7.10
C LEU A 110 7.36 -7.98 8.18
N GLY A 111 7.07 -8.55 9.34
CA GLY A 111 6.58 -7.83 10.50
C GLY A 111 7.45 -8.11 11.72
N TYR A 112 7.53 -7.12 12.60
CA TYR A 112 8.05 -7.28 13.97
C TYR A 112 6.91 -6.98 14.93
N ALA A 113 6.51 -7.99 15.68
CA ALA A 113 5.39 -7.93 16.62
C ALA A 113 5.85 -8.13 18.05
N GLY A 114 5.23 -7.41 18.97
CA GLY A 114 5.47 -7.55 20.41
C GLY A 114 4.18 -7.38 21.21
N GLY A 115 4.31 -7.55 22.54
CA GLY A 115 3.21 -7.37 23.48
C GLY A 115 2.36 -8.62 23.75
N LEU A 116 2.61 -9.73 23.08
CA LEU A 116 1.89 -11.00 23.28
C LEU A 116 2.45 -11.83 24.48
N SER A 117 2.79 -11.17 25.57
CA SER A 117 3.48 -11.78 26.74
C SER A 117 2.72 -12.94 27.37
N GLY A 118 1.40 -13.03 27.20
CA GLY A 118 0.60 -14.11 27.73
C GLY A 118 0.46 -15.33 26.85
N ILE A 119 0.88 -15.23 25.60
CA ILE A 119 0.83 -16.36 24.68
C ILE A 119 2.13 -17.17 24.76
N SER A 120 3.25 -16.55 25.14
CA SER A 120 4.50 -17.25 25.44
C SER A 120 5.27 -16.50 26.51
N PRO A 121 5.40 -17.07 27.73
CA PRO A 121 6.14 -16.44 28.82
C PRO A 121 7.64 -16.24 28.53
N ASP A 122 8.18 -16.95 27.55
CA ASP A 122 9.62 -16.97 27.25
C ASP A 122 10.06 -16.00 26.14
N THR A 123 9.12 -15.38 25.38
CA THR A 123 9.48 -14.49 24.29
C THR A 123 8.46 -13.37 24.13
N LYS A 124 8.94 -12.13 24.24
CA LYS A 124 8.11 -10.93 24.19
C LYS A 124 7.92 -10.38 22.76
N ASP A 125 8.82 -10.75 21.85
CA ASP A 125 8.91 -10.16 20.52
C ASP A 125 9.10 -11.24 19.45
N PHE A 126 8.45 -11.05 18.30
CA PHE A 126 8.44 -12.02 17.23
C PHE A 126 8.62 -11.36 15.86
N PHE A 127 9.37 -12.01 14.99
CA PHE A 127 9.32 -11.72 13.56
C PHE A 127 8.19 -12.52 12.90
N ALA A 128 7.53 -11.91 11.94
CA ALA A 128 6.48 -12.51 11.14
C ALA A 128 6.77 -12.32 9.66
N VAL A 129 6.32 -13.27 8.85
CA VAL A 129 6.10 -13.07 7.42
C VAL A 129 4.61 -12.92 7.21
N TYR A 130 4.20 -12.09 6.25
CA TYR A 130 2.79 -11.96 5.94
C TYR A 130 2.53 -11.92 4.45
N ALA A 131 1.35 -12.39 4.08
CA ALA A 131 0.77 -12.19 2.77
C ALA A 131 -0.70 -11.80 2.94
N GLY A 132 -1.23 -11.05 1.99
CA GLY A 132 -2.59 -10.57 2.09
C GLY A 132 -3.10 -9.93 0.81
N ALA A 133 -4.32 -9.45 0.90
CA ALA A 133 -4.99 -8.73 -0.16
C ALA A 133 -5.71 -7.51 0.42
N GLY A 134 -6.01 -6.57 -0.44
CA GLY A 134 -6.77 -5.38 -0.10
C GLY A 134 -7.57 -4.88 -1.28
N ILE A 135 -8.42 -3.93 -0.99
CA ILE A 135 -9.14 -3.16 -1.98
C ILE A 135 -9.16 -1.71 -1.54
N ASN A 136 -8.82 -0.81 -2.45
CA ASN A 136 -9.01 0.62 -2.28
C ASN A 136 -10.19 1.06 -3.15
N TYR A 137 -11.04 1.90 -2.61
CA TYR A 137 -12.07 2.62 -3.36
C TYR A 137 -11.71 4.10 -3.39
N TRP A 138 -11.30 4.59 -4.55
CA TRP A 138 -10.87 5.96 -4.75
C TRP A 138 -12.04 6.89 -4.98
N PHE A 139 -12.20 7.89 -4.12
CA PHE A 139 -13.20 8.96 -4.29
C PHE A 139 -12.73 10.01 -5.30
N ASN A 140 -11.41 10.23 -5.34
CA ASN A 140 -10.69 11.12 -6.24
C ASN A 140 -9.19 10.69 -6.27
N ASP A 141 -8.35 11.45 -6.96
CA ASP A 141 -6.92 11.14 -7.16
C ASP A 141 -6.09 11.14 -5.88
N ALA A 142 -6.62 11.73 -4.79
CA ALA A 142 -5.90 11.90 -3.53
C ALA A 142 -6.49 11.12 -2.35
N LEU A 143 -7.73 10.64 -2.44
CA LEU A 143 -8.43 10.05 -1.30
C LEU A 143 -9.09 8.73 -1.64
N ALA A 144 -8.81 7.70 -0.85
CA ALA A 144 -9.46 6.40 -0.94
C ALA A 144 -9.94 5.87 0.43
N LEU A 145 -10.95 5.03 0.38
CA LEU A 145 -11.28 4.09 1.45
C LEU A 145 -10.52 2.79 1.18
N SER A 146 -9.76 2.32 2.16
CA SER A 146 -8.93 1.12 2.06
C SER A 146 -9.40 0.06 3.04
N VAL A 147 -9.56 -1.17 2.54
CA VAL A 147 -9.80 -2.36 3.37
C VAL A 147 -8.75 -3.39 2.99
N LYS A 148 -8.07 -3.93 3.98
CA LYS A 148 -6.93 -4.84 3.77
C LYS A 148 -7.04 -6.01 4.74
N THR A 149 -6.65 -7.21 4.29
CA THR A 149 -6.56 -8.41 5.11
C THR A 149 -5.19 -9.04 4.88
N SER A 150 -4.52 -9.42 5.95
CA SER A 150 -3.21 -10.08 5.91
C SER A 150 -3.20 -11.27 6.84
N TYR A 151 -2.68 -12.39 6.36
CA TYR A 151 -2.36 -13.56 7.16
C TYR A 151 -0.91 -13.48 7.59
N LYS A 152 -0.68 -13.51 8.92
CA LYS A 152 0.63 -13.38 9.53
C LYS A 152 1.07 -14.70 10.15
N MET A 153 2.30 -15.13 9.85
CA MET A 153 2.96 -16.30 10.42
C MET A 153 4.24 -15.86 11.12
N TYR A 154 4.42 -16.30 12.37
CA TYR A 154 5.60 -15.95 13.15
C TYR A 154 6.78 -16.86 12.88
N THR A 155 8.01 -16.32 12.85
CA THR A 155 9.22 -17.04 12.39
C THR A 155 9.67 -18.17 13.30
N LYS A 156 9.34 -18.16 14.59
CA LYS A 156 9.55 -19.34 15.47
C LYS A 156 8.77 -20.57 15.03
N GLU A 157 7.82 -20.40 14.18
CA GLU A 157 6.93 -21.40 13.63
C GLU A 157 7.35 -21.86 12.24
N LEU A 158 8.14 -21.06 11.51
CA LEU A 158 8.84 -21.55 10.32
C LEU A 158 9.75 -22.76 10.67
N ASP A 159 10.38 -22.78 11.83
CA ASP A 159 11.09 -23.96 12.35
C ASP A 159 10.13 -25.11 12.67
N GLY A 160 8.89 -24.83 13.09
CA GLY A 160 7.83 -25.80 13.34
C GLY A 160 7.10 -26.31 12.10
N LEU A 161 7.08 -25.57 11.00
CA LEU A 161 6.60 -26.04 9.68
C LEU A 161 7.55 -27.11 9.10
N ILE A 162 8.82 -27.11 9.54
CA ILE A 162 9.85 -28.10 9.17
C ILE A 162 9.87 -29.24 10.20
N SER A 163 9.50 -29.00 11.45
CA SER A 163 9.36 -29.97 12.52
C SER A 163 7.88 -30.13 12.88
N ASN A 164 7.35 -31.33 12.82
CA ASN A 164 5.93 -31.72 13.05
C ASN A 164 5.33 -31.36 14.44
N ASP A 165 5.87 -30.38 15.15
CA ASP A 165 5.31 -29.86 16.40
C ASP A 165 4.34 -28.71 16.07
N ALA A 166 3.08 -29.09 15.89
CA ALA A 166 1.97 -28.21 15.53
C ALA A 166 1.55 -27.30 16.72
N GLY A 167 2.28 -26.25 16.93
CA GLY A 167 1.94 -25.17 17.85
C GLY A 167 2.03 -23.78 17.20
N GLY A 168 1.89 -23.75 15.88
CA GLY A 168 2.06 -22.54 15.07
C GLY A 168 1.08 -21.43 15.40
N ARG A 169 1.61 -20.22 15.67
CA ARG A 169 0.82 -19.02 15.97
C ARG A 169 0.72 -18.16 14.73
N HIS A 170 -0.43 -18.23 14.12
CA HIS A 170 -0.78 -17.42 12.96
C HIS A 170 -2.10 -16.72 13.24
N HIS A 171 -2.29 -15.59 12.62
CA HIS A 171 -3.53 -14.85 12.75
C HIS A 171 -3.85 -14.05 11.51
N PHE A 172 -5.12 -13.72 11.36
CA PHE A 172 -5.54 -12.71 10.41
C PHE A 172 -5.51 -11.33 11.06
N GLN A 173 -5.05 -10.35 10.29
CA GLN A 173 -5.18 -8.94 10.64
C GLN A 173 -5.97 -8.24 9.55
N HIS A 174 -7.06 -7.59 9.96
CA HIS A 174 -7.94 -6.82 9.11
C HIS A 174 -7.74 -5.35 9.39
N LEU A 175 -7.72 -4.54 8.35
CA LEU A 175 -7.46 -3.12 8.40
C LEU A 175 -8.53 -2.39 7.60
N ALA A 176 -9.04 -1.29 8.15
CA ALA A 176 -9.93 -0.38 7.45
C ALA A 176 -9.51 1.05 7.74
N GLY A 177 -9.40 1.89 6.71
CA GLY A 177 -8.92 3.26 6.88
C GLY A 177 -9.07 4.13 5.65
N LEU A 178 -8.67 5.38 5.80
CA LEU A 178 -8.59 6.33 4.71
C LEU A 178 -7.13 6.42 4.24
N THR A 179 -6.93 6.33 2.94
CA THR A 179 -5.64 6.52 2.29
C THR A 179 -5.63 7.86 1.57
N PHE A 180 -4.59 8.65 1.83
CA PHE A 180 -4.29 9.90 1.16
C PHE A 180 -3.07 9.69 0.28
N ALA A 181 -3.24 9.85 -1.05
CA ALA A 181 -2.14 9.86 -2.00
C ALA A 181 -1.70 11.30 -2.26
N PHE A 182 -0.40 11.53 -2.33
CA PHE A 182 0.19 12.85 -2.54
C PHE A 182 1.61 12.73 -3.09
N GLY A 183 2.12 13.86 -3.57
CA GLY A 183 3.49 14.00 -4.05
C GLY A 183 3.53 14.81 -5.32
N ASP A 184 4.72 14.96 -5.81
CA ASP A 184 5.05 15.61 -7.05
C ASP A 184 6.02 14.66 -7.76
N GLY A 185 5.47 13.81 -8.61
CA GLY A 185 6.20 12.78 -9.33
C GLY A 185 6.90 13.31 -10.57
N ASP A 186 7.49 12.40 -11.30
CA ASP A 186 8.14 12.58 -12.59
C ASP A 186 7.69 11.37 -13.41
N ARG A 187 6.65 11.55 -14.21
CA ARG A 187 5.89 10.46 -14.85
C ARG A 187 6.67 9.78 -15.96
N ASP A 188 7.37 10.58 -16.76
CA ASP A 188 8.15 10.10 -17.90
C ASP A 188 9.63 9.87 -17.55
N ARG A 189 10.05 10.29 -16.32
CA ARG A 189 11.37 10.05 -15.73
C ARG A 189 12.51 10.75 -16.45
N ASP A 190 12.27 11.95 -16.90
CA ASP A 190 13.27 12.79 -17.54
C ASP A 190 14.05 13.68 -16.56
N GLY A 191 13.63 13.69 -15.26
CA GLY A 191 14.24 14.47 -14.19
C GLY A 191 13.50 15.77 -13.89
N VAL A 192 12.49 16.14 -14.68
CA VAL A 192 11.60 17.26 -14.45
C VAL A 192 10.32 16.78 -13.77
N LYS A 193 9.90 17.48 -12.72
CA LYS A 193 8.69 17.08 -11.98
C LYS A 193 7.43 17.46 -12.74
N ASP A 194 6.39 16.60 -12.70
CA ASP A 194 5.10 16.80 -13.37
C ASP A 194 4.50 18.21 -13.14
N SER A 195 4.73 18.83 -11.96
CA SER A 195 4.19 20.15 -11.62
C SER A 195 4.83 21.32 -12.38
N VAL A 196 6.03 21.12 -12.90
CA VAL A 196 6.83 22.14 -13.63
C VAL A 196 7.20 21.68 -15.04
N ASP A 197 6.80 20.45 -15.39
CA ASP A 197 7.00 19.85 -16.70
C ASP A 197 5.90 20.29 -17.66
N GLU A 198 6.31 20.85 -18.81
CA GLU A 198 5.38 21.22 -19.88
C GLU A 198 4.97 20.02 -20.74
N CYS A 199 5.74 18.90 -20.67
CA CYS A 199 5.50 17.66 -21.43
C CYS A 199 5.49 16.40 -20.55
N PRO A 200 4.71 16.31 -19.47
CA PRO A 200 4.86 15.33 -18.37
C PRO A 200 4.59 13.87 -18.75
N GLU A 201 4.40 13.55 -20.00
CA GLU A 201 4.21 12.18 -20.53
C GLU A 201 5.25 11.80 -21.57
N VAL A 202 6.14 12.75 -21.94
CA VAL A 202 7.13 12.56 -23.00
C VAL A 202 8.49 13.05 -22.53
N PRO A 203 9.44 12.16 -22.25
CA PRO A 203 10.75 12.52 -21.75
C PRO A 203 11.44 13.58 -22.60
N GLY A 204 11.99 14.63 -21.97
CA GLY A 204 12.64 15.71 -22.65
C GLY A 204 13.84 16.28 -21.91
N LEU A 205 14.12 17.55 -22.15
CA LEU A 205 15.29 18.24 -21.59
C LEU A 205 14.86 19.16 -20.45
N GLU A 206 15.62 19.12 -19.35
CA GLU A 206 15.42 20.05 -18.22
C GLU A 206 15.50 21.53 -18.67
N SER A 207 16.37 21.81 -19.65
CA SER A 207 16.54 23.15 -20.23
C SER A 207 15.30 23.65 -21.01
N LEU A 208 14.41 22.74 -21.40
CA LEU A 208 13.16 23.00 -22.13
C LEU A 208 11.92 22.62 -21.31
N ASN A 209 12.04 22.67 -19.96
CA ASN A 209 10.98 22.33 -19.02
C ASN A 209 10.36 20.93 -19.28
N GLY A 210 11.18 19.92 -19.54
CA GLY A 210 10.73 18.56 -19.75
C GLY A 210 10.23 18.26 -21.17
N CYS A 211 10.33 19.18 -22.11
CA CYS A 211 9.92 18.92 -23.47
C CYS A 211 11.06 18.42 -24.38
N PRO A 212 10.76 17.51 -25.34
CA PRO A 212 11.76 16.98 -26.25
C PRO A 212 12.22 18.01 -27.29
N ASP A 213 13.48 17.86 -27.74
CA ASP A 213 14.16 18.60 -28.79
C ASP A 213 14.98 17.57 -29.60
N ASP A 214 14.43 17.12 -30.71
CA ASP A 214 14.97 15.97 -31.45
C ASP A 214 16.19 16.30 -32.29
N ASP A 215 16.38 17.57 -32.69
CA ASP A 215 17.54 18.00 -33.51
C ASP A 215 18.58 18.79 -32.72
N GLY A 216 18.27 19.17 -31.48
CA GLY A 216 19.20 19.77 -30.53
C GLY A 216 19.50 21.24 -30.80
N ASP A 217 18.60 21.99 -31.45
CA ASP A 217 18.80 23.39 -31.74
C ASP A 217 18.36 24.34 -30.60
N GLY A 218 17.74 23.78 -29.54
CA GLY A 218 17.28 24.51 -28.35
C GLY A 218 15.84 24.99 -28.43
N ILE A 219 15.09 24.56 -29.43
CA ILE A 219 13.66 24.80 -29.59
C ILE A 219 12.93 23.48 -29.32
N LYS A 220 11.91 23.48 -28.46
CA LYS A 220 11.13 22.26 -28.22
C LYS A 220 10.34 21.86 -29.46
N ASN A 221 10.21 20.57 -29.74
CA ASN A 221 9.54 20.00 -30.92
C ASN A 221 8.15 20.60 -31.20
N SER A 222 7.42 21.00 -30.14
CA SER A 222 6.09 21.60 -30.26
C SER A 222 6.08 23.01 -30.83
N ASP A 223 7.18 23.72 -30.69
CA ASP A 223 7.36 25.12 -31.07
C ASP A 223 8.26 25.29 -32.31
N ASP A 224 8.85 24.19 -32.78
CA ASP A 224 9.75 24.16 -33.92
C ASP A 224 8.99 23.85 -35.24
N ASP A 225 9.20 24.68 -36.24
CA ASP A 225 8.63 24.46 -37.61
C ASP A 225 9.29 23.27 -38.32
N CYS A 226 10.51 22.85 -37.89
CA CYS A 226 11.27 21.77 -38.51
C CYS A 226 11.90 20.83 -37.44
N PRO A 227 11.13 20.10 -36.62
CA PRO A 227 11.61 19.39 -35.42
C PRO A 227 12.70 18.33 -35.61
N MET A 228 13.12 18.10 -36.83
CA MET A 228 14.16 17.12 -37.22
C MET A 228 15.35 17.76 -37.94
N THR A 229 15.42 19.08 -37.98
CA THR A 229 16.47 19.78 -38.73
C THR A 229 16.82 21.08 -38.03
N ALA A 230 17.94 21.10 -37.33
CA ALA A 230 18.43 22.23 -36.56
C ALA A 230 18.41 23.53 -37.37
N GLY A 231 17.72 24.55 -36.85
CA GLY A 231 17.50 25.84 -37.48
C GLY A 231 18.64 26.84 -37.28
#